data_2d5a3de5d336f0e49d79b4c71eee07fb
#
_entry.id   2d5a3de5d336f0e49d79b4c71eee07fb
#
_cell.length_a   1.000
_cell.length_b   1.000
_cell.length_c   1.000
_cell.angle_alpha   90.00
_cell.angle_beta   90.00
_cell.angle_gamma   90.00
#
_symmetry.space_group_name_H-M   'P 1'
#
loop_
_entity.id
_entity.type
_entity.pdbx_description
1 polymer ?
#
loop_
_entity_poly.entity_id
_entity_poly.type
_entity_poly.pdbx_seq_one_letter_code
_entity_poly.pdbx_strand_id
1 'polypeptide(L)'
;VSIILSVHPHNDRGTGVASAELALVAGAQRVEGTLFGNGERTGNVDIMNIAYNMFSQGIDPALAIEHVNESIEIYERCCKMQIHPRHPYAGKLVFTAFSGSHQDAINKGVQAMKERGGRIWQVPYLPIAPADIGREYEPIVRINSQSGKGGVAFIMDTYFGFKLPKGMHKEFATVIQQISEKQGEVSPDQIMDNFREQYLDQKEPIHFRRLRVDDLSEETKSQFDTKVTVLYTDAGVEKRFEAVGNGPIDAAKRGLQEELDLDIKILDYEEHALQSGSNSQAAAYIHLLDVESGRVTYGVGVSSNITRASVRAIFSAINRMGLGEKKKR
;
A
#
# COMPACT_ATOMS: atom_id res chain seq x y z
N VAL A 1 -47.39 -2.73 -40.37
CA VAL A 1 -46.59 -3.77 -39.68
C VAL A 1 -45.27 -3.15 -39.33
N SER A 2 -44.98 -3.02 -38.04
CA SER A 2 -43.68 -2.56 -37.57
C SER A 2 -42.70 -3.74 -37.65
N ILE A 3 -41.59 -3.54 -38.36
CA ILE A 3 -40.49 -4.51 -38.43
C ILE A 3 -39.50 -4.15 -37.30
N ILE A 4 -39.07 -5.14 -36.53
CA ILE A 4 -37.99 -4.99 -35.54
C ILE A 4 -36.67 -5.29 -36.25
N LEU A 5 -35.76 -4.32 -36.25
CA LEU A 5 -34.40 -4.51 -36.77
C LEU A 5 -33.53 -5.09 -35.63
N SER A 6 -33.06 -6.31 -35.85
CA SER A 6 -32.16 -7.02 -34.94
C SER A 6 -30.76 -7.13 -35.52
N VAL A 7 -29.75 -7.04 -34.68
CA VAL A 7 -28.32 -7.22 -35.05
C VAL A 7 -27.70 -8.35 -34.23
N HIS A 8 -26.86 -9.17 -34.88
CA HIS A 8 -26.15 -10.30 -34.28
C HIS A 8 -24.67 -10.29 -34.68
N PRO A 9 -23.86 -9.39 -34.14
CA PRO A 9 -22.45 -9.31 -34.51
C PRO A 9 -21.61 -10.43 -33.88
N HIS A 10 -20.65 -10.94 -34.67
CA HIS A 10 -19.51 -11.70 -34.13
C HIS A 10 -18.34 -10.78 -33.85
N ASN A 11 -17.38 -11.24 -33.04
CA ASN A 11 -16.25 -10.43 -32.56
C ASN A 11 -14.93 -10.71 -33.30
N ASP A 12 -14.97 -11.20 -34.55
CA ASP A 12 -13.81 -11.67 -35.30
C ASP A 12 -12.69 -10.61 -35.45
N ARG A 13 -13.05 -9.33 -35.46
CA ARG A 13 -12.11 -8.21 -35.53
C ARG A 13 -11.99 -7.44 -34.23
N GLY A 14 -12.54 -7.95 -33.10
CA GLY A 14 -12.57 -7.24 -31.82
C GLY A 14 -13.51 -6.03 -31.80
N THR A 15 -14.43 -5.89 -32.76
CA THR A 15 -15.33 -4.73 -32.90
C THR A 15 -16.79 -5.06 -32.64
N GLY A 16 -17.11 -6.23 -32.10
CA GLY A 16 -18.49 -6.68 -31.89
C GLY A 16 -19.33 -5.70 -31.06
N VAL A 17 -18.80 -5.23 -29.93
CA VAL A 17 -19.47 -4.26 -29.06
C VAL A 17 -19.68 -2.93 -29.78
N ALA A 18 -18.64 -2.36 -30.38
CA ALA A 18 -18.75 -1.11 -31.13
C ALA A 18 -19.74 -1.20 -32.30
N SER A 19 -19.77 -2.33 -33.01
CA SER A 19 -20.72 -2.55 -34.09
C SER A 19 -22.17 -2.58 -33.60
N ALA A 20 -22.43 -3.22 -32.46
CA ALA A 20 -23.75 -3.26 -31.85
C ALA A 20 -24.20 -1.88 -31.35
N GLU A 21 -23.32 -1.12 -30.70
CA GLU A 21 -23.63 0.25 -30.27
C GLU A 21 -23.97 1.17 -31.43
N LEU A 22 -23.16 1.14 -32.49
CA LEU A 22 -23.44 1.93 -33.71
C LEU A 22 -24.74 1.51 -34.39
N ALA A 23 -25.06 0.21 -34.36
CA ALA A 23 -26.33 -0.26 -34.92
C ALA A 23 -27.53 0.25 -34.11
N LEU A 24 -27.43 0.27 -32.75
CA LEU A 24 -28.45 0.86 -31.89
C LEU A 24 -28.63 2.36 -32.17
N VAL A 25 -27.55 3.11 -32.31
CA VAL A 25 -27.57 4.53 -32.68
C VAL A 25 -28.19 4.73 -34.05
N ALA A 26 -27.96 3.81 -35.01
CA ALA A 26 -28.53 3.84 -36.33
C ALA A 26 -30.01 3.39 -36.42
N GLY A 27 -30.60 2.97 -35.28
CA GLY A 27 -32.01 2.63 -35.18
C GLY A 27 -32.33 1.14 -35.07
N ALA A 28 -31.34 0.27 -34.83
CA ALA A 28 -31.61 -1.12 -34.45
C ALA A 28 -32.33 -1.15 -33.11
N GLN A 29 -33.27 -2.07 -32.95
CA GLN A 29 -34.14 -2.17 -31.78
C GLN A 29 -33.81 -3.39 -30.90
N ARG A 30 -33.00 -4.31 -31.42
CA ARG A 30 -32.58 -5.51 -30.70
C ARG A 30 -31.13 -5.87 -31.01
N VAL A 31 -30.40 -6.25 -29.98
CA VAL A 31 -29.07 -6.85 -30.08
C VAL A 31 -29.15 -8.29 -29.62
N GLU A 32 -28.61 -9.20 -30.40
CA GLU A 32 -28.47 -10.61 -30.05
C GLU A 32 -26.98 -10.92 -29.82
N GLY A 33 -26.68 -11.48 -28.69
CA GLY A 33 -25.31 -11.82 -28.29
C GLY A 33 -25.29 -12.87 -27.18
N THR A 34 -24.18 -12.96 -26.50
CA THR A 34 -24.00 -13.96 -25.45
C THR A 34 -23.40 -13.31 -24.18
N LEU A 35 -23.57 -13.98 -23.05
CA LEU A 35 -22.91 -13.59 -21.82
C LEU A 35 -21.39 -13.65 -22.01
N PHE A 36 -20.72 -12.54 -21.71
CA PHE A 36 -19.26 -12.37 -21.81
C PHE A 36 -18.66 -12.72 -23.19
N GLY A 37 -19.48 -12.60 -24.24
CA GLY A 37 -19.03 -12.79 -25.61
C GLY A 37 -18.77 -14.24 -26.01
N ASN A 38 -19.27 -15.24 -25.26
CA ASN A 38 -19.08 -16.64 -25.62
C ASN A 38 -19.61 -16.98 -27.03
N GLY A 39 -18.95 -17.92 -27.68
CA GLY A 39 -19.40 -18.36 -29.04
C GLY A 39 -18.27 -18.91 -29.88
N GLU A 40 -18.59 -19.22 -31.13
CA GLU A 40 -17.62 -19.76 -32.09
C GLU A 40 -16.53 -18.75 -32.45
N ARG A 41 -15.34 -19.23 -32.75
CA ARG A 41 -14.15 -18.47 -33.16
C ARG A 41 -13.74 -17.48 -32.05
N THR A 42 -13.91 -16.18 -32.27
CA THR A 42 -13.65 -15.10 -31.32
C THR A 42 -14.85 -14.74 -30.43
N GLY A 43 -15.97 -15.45 -30.64
CA GLY A 43 -17.22 -15.27 -29.91
C GLY A 43 -18.20 -14.28 -30.60
N ASN A 44 -19.30 -14.07 -29.91
CA ASN A 44 -20.35 -13.11 -30.28
C ASN A 44 -20.13 -11.76 -29.61
N VAL A 45 -20.99 -10.79 -29.92
CA VAL A 45 -21.03 -9.57 -29.13
C VAL A 45 -21.36 -9.91 -27.67
N ASP A 46 -20.65 -9.28 -26.79
CA ASP A 46 -20.84 -9.40 -25.33
C ASP A 46 -22.01 -8.52 -24.90
N ILE A 47 -23.16 -9.14 -24.59
CA ILE A 47 -24.37 -8.41 -24.17
C ILE A 47 -24.21 -7.77 -22.77
N MET A 48 -23.33 -8.28 -21.91
CA MET A 48 -23.05 -7.64 -20.62
C MET A 48 -22.36 -6.30 -20.82
N ASN A 49 -21.37 -6.25 -21.72
CA ASN A 49 -20.71 -4.98 -22.07
C ASN A 49 -21.70 -3.99 -22.70
N ILE A 50 -22.58 -4.42 -23.60
CA ILE A 50 -23.61 -3.55 -24.16
C ILE A 50 -24.53 -2.99 -23.08
N ALA A 51 -25.02 -3.84 -22.16
CA ALA A 51 -25.89 -3.42 -21.08
C ALA A 51 -25.23 -2.40 -20.14
N TYR A 52 -23.99 -2.64 -19.72
CA TYR A 52 -23.26 -1.71 -18.84
C TYR A 52 -22.86 -0.42 -19.58
N ASN A 53 -22.54 -0.49 -20.87
CA ASN A 53 -22.28 0.71 -21.68
C ASN A 53 -23.53 1.58 -21.80
N MET A 54 -24.70 0.99 -22.04
CA MET A 54 -25.98 1.71 -22.04
C MET A 54 -26.25 2.35 -20.68
N PHE A 55 -26.12 1.60 -19.59
CA PHE A 55 -26.32 2.09 -18.24
C PHE A 55 -25.38 3.25 -17.91
N SER A 56 -24.09 3.16 -18.28
CA SER A 56 -23.11 4.23 -18.07
C SER A 56 -23.44 5.53 -18.83
N GLN A 57 -24.27 5.44 -19.86
CA GLN A 57 -24.78 6.58 -20.62
C GLN A 57 -26.18 7.04 -20.14
N GLY A 58 -26.70 6.46 -19.06
CA GLY A 58 -28.01 6.78 -18.49
C GLY A 58 -29.19 6.14 -19.23
N ILE A 59 -28.94 5.08 -20.00
CA ILE A 59 -29.96 4.30 -20.71
C ILE A 59 -30.18 3.00 -19.97
N ASP A 60 -31.42 2.76 -19.52
CA ASP A 60 -31.78 1.49 -18.87
C ASP A 60 -31.79 0.37 -19.92
N PRO A 61 -30.92 -0.67 -19.80
CA PRO A 61 -30.89 -1.80 -20.71
C PRO A 61 -32.08 -2.76 -20.52
N ALA A 62 -32.95 -2.54 -19.53
CA ALA A 62 -34.06 -3.41 -19.14
C ALA A 62 -33.57 -4.85 -18.81
N LEU A 63 -32.41 -5.00 -18.22
CA LEU A 63 -31.79 -6.24 -17.79
C LEU A 63 -31.40 -6.14 -16.32
N ALA A 64 -31.45 -7.25 -15.58
CA ALA A 64 -30.95 -7.33 -14.21
C ALA A 64 -29.41 -7.38 -14.24
N ILE A 65 -28.77 -6.21 -14.11
CA ILE A 65 -27.31 -6.03 -14.23
C ILE A 65 -26.62 -5.82 -12.88
N GLU A 66 -27.37 -5.76 -11.79
CA GLU A 66 -26.91 -5.38 -10.45
C GLU A 66 -26.00 -6.46 -9.80
N HIS A 67 -25.95 -7.67 -10.36
CA HIS A 67 -25.26 -8.82 -9.76
C HIS A 67 -24.30 -9.49 -10.75
N VAL A 68 -23.29 -8.76 -11.21
CA VAL A 68 -22.34 -9.29 -12.21
C VAL A 68 -21.60 -10.56 -11.72
N ASN A 69 -21.33 -10.66 -10.43
CA ASN A 69 -20.63 -11.82 -9.86
C ASN A 69 -21.45 -13.12 -10.00
N GLU A 70 -22.77 -13.07 -9.83
CA GLU A 70 -23.63 -14.22 -10.05
C GLU A 70 -23.59 -14.67 -11.52
N SER A 71 -23.63 -13.69 -12.45
CA SER A 71 -23.51 -13.98 -13.89
C SER A 71 -22.16 -14.61 -14.24
N ILE A 72 -21.07 -14.18 -13.61
CA ILE A 72 -19.73 -14.75 -13.75
C ILE A 72 -19.72 -16.20 -13.27
N GLU A 73 -20.22 -16.46 -12.05
CA GLU A 73 -20.27 -17.81 -11.49
C GLU A 73 -21.07 -18.79 -12.35
N ILE A 74 -22.24 -18.36 -12.86
CA ILE A 74 -23.07 -19.15 -13.76
C ILE A 74 -22.31 -19.46 -15.05
N TYR A 75 -21.69 -18.43 -15.65
CA TYR A 75 -20.92 -18.58 -16.90
C TYR A 75 -19.76 -19.55 -16.72
N GLU A 76 -18.90 -19.36 -15.71
CA GLU A 76 -17.73 -20.19 -15.46
C GLU A 76 -18.12 -21.65 -15.14
N ARG A 77 -19.21 -21.85 -14.42
CA ARG A 77 -19.74 -23.17 -14.11
C ARG A 77 -20.30 -23.89 -15.35
N CYS A 78 -21.06 -23.19 -16.19
CA CYS A 78 -21.72 -23.79 -17.34
C CYS A 78 -20.78 -23.96 -18.54
N CYS A 79 -20.00 -22.93 -18.85
CA CYS A 79 -19.12 -22.94 -20.01
C CYS A 79 -17.74 -23.56 -19.75
N LYS A 80 -17.36 -23.76 -18.48
CA LYS A 80 -16.03 -24.23 -18.07
C LYS A 80 -14.88 -23.32 -18.56
N MET A 81 -15.17 -22.06 -18.74
CA MET A 81 -14.23 -21.03 -19.19
C MET A 81 -14.20 -19.91 -18.15
N GLN A 82 -13.01 -19.39 -17.87
CA GLN A 82 -12.85 -18.27 -16.95
C GLN A 82 -13.03 -16.94 -17.69
N ILE A 83 -13.57 -15.96 -16.99
CA ILE A 83 -13.61 -14.58 -17.49
C ILE A 83 -12.20 -14.02 -17.53
N HIS A 84 -11.86 -13.36 -18.63
CA HIS A 84 -10.54 -12.73 -18.75
C HIS A 84 -10.34 -11.67 -17.64
N PRO A 85 -9.21 -11.64 -16.94
CA PRO A 85 -9.00 -10.73 -15.80
C PRO A 85 -9.17 -9.23 -16.15
N ARG A 86 -9.00 -8.85 -17.40
CA ARG A 86 -9.19 -7.49 -17.92
C ARG A 86 -10.49 -7.33 -18.74
N HIS A 87 -11.44 -8.24 -18.56
CA HIS A 87 -12.74 -8.10 -19.20
C HIS A 87 -13.44 -6.84 -18.66
N PRO A 88 -13.98 -5.95 -19.52
CA PRO A 88 -14.70 -4.76 -19.05
C PRO A 88 -15.80 -5.12 -18.05
N TYR A 89 -15.89 -4.34 -16.97
CA TYR A 89 -16.84 -4.51 -15.84
C TYR A 89 -16.70 -5.83 -15.04
N ALA A 90 -16.47 -6.97 -15.67
CA ALA A 90 -16.51 -8.30 -15.06
C ALA A 90 -15.13 -8.80 -14.59
N GLY A 91 -14.06 -8.34 -15.21
CA GLY A 91 -12.71 -8.83 -14.94
C GLY A 91 -12.23 -8.50 -13.51
N LYS A 92 -11.40 -9.35 -12.95
CA LYS A 92 -10.83 -9.18 -11.59
C LYS A 92 -9.97 -7.92 -11.42
N LEU A 93 -9.44 -7.38 -12.54
CA LEU A 93 -8.56 -6.21 -12.54
C LEU A 93 -9.26 -4.89 -12.89
N VAL A 94 -10.56 -4.91 -13.17
CA VAL A 94 -11.30 -3.72 -13.67
C VAL A 94 -11.36 -2.62 -12.62
N PHE A 95 -11.52 -2.97 -11.35
CA PHE A 95 -11.57 -2.03 -10.23
C PHE A 95 -10.25 -1.97 -9.47
N THR A 96 -9.13 -2.31 -10.13
CA THR A 96 -7.80 -2.32 -9.55
C THR A 96 -6.96 -1.20 -10.16
N ALA A 97 -6.37 -0.37 -9.33
CA ALA A 97 -5.40 0.63 -9.77
C ALA A 97 -3.99 0.25 -9.27
N PHE A 98 -3.02 0.21 -10.18
CA PHE A 98 -1.63 -0.16 -9.88
C PHE A 98 -0.74 1.07 -9.59
N SER A 99 -1.11 2.23 -10.10
CA SER A 99 -0.36 3.47 -9.91
C SER A 99 -0.87 4.23 -8.69
N GLY A 100 0.04 4.66 -7.81
CA GLY A 100 -0.31 5.47 -6.64
C GLY A 100 -1.02 6.77 -7.01
N SER A 101 -0.71 7.37 -8.16
CA SER A 101 -1.40 8.58 -8.66
C SER A 101 -2.85 8.29 -9.08
N HIS A 102 -3.11 7.13 -9.68
CA HIS A 102 -4.48 6.72 -10.03
C HIS A 102 -5.31 6.43 -8.79
N GLN A 103 -4.71 5.75 -7.79
CA GLN A 103 -5.38 5.47 -6.52
C GLN A 103 -5.72 6.75 -5.75
N ASP A 104 -4.78 7.70 -5.68
CA ASP A 104 -5.02 9.00 -5.06
C ASP A 104 -6.15 9.75 -5.76
N ALA A 105 -6.20 9.73 -7.11
CA ALA A 105 -7.28 10.34 -7.88
C ALA A 105 -8.64 9.67 -7.63
N ILE A 106 -8.70 8.34 -7.57
CA ILE A 106 -9.91 7.58 -7.25
C ILE A 106 -10.40 7.92 -5.84
N ASN A 107 -9.50 7.88 -4.83
CA ASN A 107 -9.85 8.20 -3.45
C ASN A 107 -10.38 9.62 -3.29
N LYS A 108 -9.71 10.60 -3.90
CA LYS A 108 -10.19 11.99 -3.93
C LYS A 108 -11.54 12.13 -4.63
N GLY A 109 -11.75 11.41 -5.74
CA GLY A 109 -13.02 11.38 -6.44
C GLY A 109 -14.15 10.82 -5.60
N VAL A 110 -13.93 9.68 -4.93
CA VAL A 110 -14.90 9.06 -4.01
C VAL A 110 -15.22 9.98 -2.84
N GLN A 111 -14.21 10.61 -2.23
CA GLN A 111 -14.40 11.54 -1.12
C GLN A 111 -15.20 12.77 -1.57
N ALA A 112 -14.86 13.38 -2.70
CA ALA A 112 -15.57 14.52 -3.24
C ALA A 112 -17.04 14.20 -3.56
N MET A 113 -17.33 12.99 -4.06
CA MET A 113 -18.70 12.55 -4.27
C MET A 113 -19.50 12.41 -2.98
N LYS A 114 -18.89 11.84 -1.92
CA LYS A 114 -19.51 11.73 -0.59
C LYS A 114 -19.85 13.12 -0.02
N GLU A 115 -18.92 14.07 -0.12
CA GLU A 115 -19.09 15.45 0.39
C GLU A 115 -20.17 16.23 -0.37
N ARG A 116 -20.27 16.02 -1.70
CA ARG A 116 -21.24 16.73 -2.54
C ARG A 116 -22.63 16.11 -2.52
N GLY A 117 -22.81 14.89 -2.00
CA GLY A 117 -24.06 14.15 -2.08
C GLY A 117 -24.50 13.88 -3.54
N GLY A 118 -23.54 13.71 -4.44
CA GLY A 118 -23.79 13.58 -5.89
C GLY A 118 -24.51 12.28 -6.22
N ARG A 119 -25.51 12.38 -7.12
CA ARG A 119 -26.27 11.24 -7.64
C ARG A 119 -25.64 10.63 -8.91
N ILE A 120 -24.78 11.39 -9.58
CA ILE A 120 -24.13 10.96 -10.83
C ILE A 120 -22.70 10.55 -10.49
N TRP A 121 -22.32 9.33 -10.90
CA TRP A 121 -20.98 8.82 -10.69
C TRP A 121 -19.94 9.62 -11.51
N GLN A 122 -18.91 10.16 -10.85
CA GLN A 122 -17.87 11.02 -11.44
C GLN A 122 -16.49 10.73 -10.86
N VAL A 123 -16.21 9.46 -10.57
CA VAL A 123 -14.90 9.06 -10.05
C VAL A 123 -13.94 8.81 -11.20
N PRO A 124 -12.76 9.43 -11.22
CA PRO A 124 -11.76 9.20 -12.27
C PRO A 124 -11.40 7.71 -12.40
N TYR A 125 -11.13 7.26 -13.63
CA TYR A 125 -10.74 5.89 -14.00
C TYR A 125 -11.81 4.79 -13.77
N LEU A 126 -12.90 5.08 -13.12
CA LEU A 126 -14.00 4.14 -12.90
C LEU A 126 -15.23 4.58 -13.70
N PRO A 127 -15.53 3.91 -14.82
CA PRO A 127 -16.62 4.31 -15.72
C PRO A 127 -18.01 4.08 -15.11
N ILE A 128 -18.11 3.25 -14.06
CA ILE A 128 -19.35 2.92 -13.36
C ILE A 128 -19.06 2.81 -11.86
N ALA A 129 -20.04 3.08 -11.01
CA ALA A 129 -19.94 2.79 -9.59
C ALA A 129 -19.91 1.26 -9.39
N PRO A 130 -18.92 0.70 -8.70
CA PRO A 130 -18.86 -0.75 -8.45
C PRO A 130 -20.13 -1.30 -7.82
N ALA A 131 -20.72 -0.56 -6.88
CA ALA A 131 -21.95 -0.93 -6.19
C ALA A 131 -23.15 -1.12 -7.12
N ASP A 132 -23.22 -0.39 -8.23
CA ASP A 132 -24.33 -0.49 -9.21
C ASP A 132 -24.35 -1.83 -9.95
N ILE A 133 -23.23 -2.56 -9.92
CA ILE A 133 -23.08 -3.88 -10.54
C ILE A 133 -22.81 -4.99 -9.54
N GLY A 134 -23.07 -4.73 -8.24
CA GLY A 134 -22.88 -5.70 -7.16
C GLY A 134 -21.42 -6.01 -6.84
N ARG A 135 -20.51 -5.05 -7.09
CA ARG A 135 -19.09 -5.16 -6.75
C ARG A 135 -18.70 -4.08 -5.74
N GLU A 136 -17.61 -4.32 -5.07
CA GLU A 136 -16.96 -3.33 -4.21
C GLU A 136 -15.70 -2.81 -4.89
N TYR A 137 -15.36 -1.54 -4.64
CA TYR A 137 -14.04 -1.04 -4.97
C TYR A 137 -13.07 -1.64 -3.95
N GLU A 138 -12.41 -2.69 -4.34
CA GLU A 138 -11.26 -3.18 -3.61
C GLU A 138 -10.03 -2.43 -4.11
N PRO A 139 -9.41 -1.58 -3.30
CA PRO A 139 -8.08 -1.09 -3.61
C PRO A 139 -7.09 -2.26 -3.48
N ILE A 140 -7.15 -3.21 -4.40
CA ILE A 140 -6.12 -4.25 -4.49
C ILE A 140 -4.88 -3.56 -5.05
N VAL A 141 -4.11 -2.99 -4.14
CA VAL A 141 -2.84 -2.40 -4.47
C VAL A 141 -1.84 -3.54 -4.63
N ARG A 142 -1.64 -3.96 -5.87
CA ARG A 142 -0.54 -4.85 -6.22
C ARG A 142 0.61 -4.00 -6.71
N ILE A 143 1.75 -4.14 -6.08
CA ILE A 143 2.98 -3.49 -6.53
C ILE A 143 3.63 -4.38 -7.58
N ASN A 144 3.91 -3.79 -8.73
CA ASN A 144 4.76 -4.38 -9.76
C ASN A 144 5.97 -3.47 -10.02
N SER A 145 6.88 -3.89 -10.88
CA SER A 145 8.11 -3.15 -11.21
C SER A 145 7.87 -1.72 -11.76
N GLN A 146 6.64 -1.41 -12.21
CA GLN A 146 6.25 -0.08 -12.70
C GLN A 146 5.57 0.77 -11.61
N SER A 147 5.28 0.19 -10.44
CA SER A 147 4.68 0.91 -9.34
C SER A 147 5.73 1.83 -8.70
N GLY A 148 5.54 3.13 -8.85
CA GLY A 148 6.49 4.11 -8.32
C GLY A 148 6.55 4.13 -6.77
N LYS A 149 7.55 4.83 -6.24
CA LYS A 149 7.80 5.01 -4.79
C LYS A 149 6.56 5.42 -3.95
N GLY A 150 5.59 6.08 -4.55
CA GLY A 150 4.33 6.45 -3.89
C GLY A 150 3.39 5.28 -3.64
N GLY A 151 3.43 4.23 -4.46
CA GLY A 151 2.57 3.05 -4.29
C GLY A 151 2.90 2.24 -3.04
N VAL A 152 4.19 2.01 -2.77
CA VAL A 152 4.65 1.29 -1.56
C VAL A 152 4.28 2.08 -0.30
N ALA A 153 4.53 3.40 -0.29
CA ALA A 153 4.20 4.25 0.85
C ALA A 153 2.68 4.30 1.11
N PHE A 154 1.87 4.33 0.05
CA PHE A 154 0.41 4.26 0.17
C PHE A 154 -0.07 2.95 0.81
N ILE A 155 0.50 1.79 0.40
CA ILE A 155 0.17 0.50 1.03
C ILE A 155 0.52 0.52 2.51
N MET A 156 1.71 0.98 2.86
CA MET A 156 2.17 1.01 4.25
C MET A 156 1.27 1.88 5.13
N ASP A 157 0.82 3.03 4.63
CA ASP A 157 -0.11 3.92 5.35
C ASP A 157 -1.51 3.30 5.42
N THR A 158 -2.09 2.90 4.28
CA THR A 158 -3.50 2.51 4.20
C THR A 158 -3.80 1.18 4.88
N TYR A 159 -2.94 0.18 4.72
CA TYR A 159 -3.18 -1.18 5.23
C TYR A 159 -2.59 -1.41 6.61
N PHE A 160 -1.47 -0.74 6.93
CA PHE A 160 -0.71 -1.03 8.15
C PHE A 160 -0.53 0.18 9.05
N GLY A 161 -0.99 1.37 8.63
CA GLY A 161 -0.90 2.61 9.41
C GLY A 161 0.50 3.23 9.47
N PHE A 162 1.48 2.73 8.72
CA PHE A 162 2.84 3.25 8.70
C PHE A 162 2.98 4.43 7.71
N LYS A 163 2.99 5.65 8.23
CA LYS A 163 3.26 6.87 7.47
C LYS A 163 4.76 7.06 7.31
N LEU A 164 5.32 6.47 6.25
CA LEU A 164 6.75 6.52 6.02
C LEU A 164 7.25 7.94 5.75
N PRO A 165 8.41 8.38 6.32
CA PRO A 165 9.06 9.62 5.95
C PRO A 165 9.33 9.70 4.43
N LYS A 166 9.24 10.90 3.85
CA LYS A 166 9.44 11.08 2.39
C LYS A 166 10.80 10.57 1.89
N GLY A 167 11.85 10.75 2.70
CA GLY A 167 13.18 10.24 2.39
C GLY A 167 13.23 8.71 2.31
N MET A 168 12.46 8.03 3.16
CA MET A 168 12.38 6.57 3.21
C MET A 168 11.59 5.96 2.05
N HIS A 169 10.67 6.72 1.40
CA HIS A 169 9.87 6.22 0.28
C HIS A 169 10.73 5.62 -0.85
N LYS A 170 11.83 6.30 -1.21
CA LYS A 170 12.72 5.84 -2.27
C LYS A 170 13.51 4.60 -1.84
N GLU A 171 14.02 4.60 -0.62
CA GLU A 171 14.83 3.49 -0.07
C GLU A 171 14.00 2.21 -0.05
N PHE A 172 12.83 2.23 0.57
CA PHE A 172 11.99 1.04 0.70
C PHE A 172 11.36 0.60 -0.63
N ALA A 173 10.95 1.54 -1.49
CA ALA A 173 10.46 1.21 -2.81
C ALA A 173 11.51 0.47 -3.67
N THR A 174 12.79 0.79 -3.52
CA THR A 174 13.87 0.07 -4.24
C THR A 174 13.97 -1.38 -3.78
N VAL A 175 13.81 -1.66 -2.48
CA VAL A 175 13.79 -3.04 -1.95
C VAL A 175 12.62 -3.83 -2.56
N ILE A 176 11.42 -3.26 -2.54
CA ILE A 176 10.22 -3.92 -3.09
C ILE A 176 10.31 -4.10 -4.61
N GLN A 177 10.90 -3.15 -5.33
CA GLN A 177 11.13 -3.27 -6.77
C GLN A 177 12.03 -4.46 -7.10
N GLN A 178 13.14 -4.64 -6.38
CA GLN A 178 14.05 -5.79 -6.59
C GLN A 178 13.36 -7.14 -6.38
N ILE A 179 12.42 -7.21 -5.44
CA ILE A 179 11.61 -8.40 -5.19
C ILE A 179 10.63 -8.61 -6.35
N SER A 180 9.94 -7.56 -6.76
CA SER A 180 8.98 -7.58 -7.85
C SER A 180 9.62 -7.98 -9.20
N GLU A 181 10.83 -7.55 -9.47
CA GLU A 181 11.58 -7.95 -10.68
C GLU A 181 11.86 -9.44 -10.75
N LYS A 182 11.99 -10.11 -9.59
CA LYS A 182 12.28 -11.56 -9.52
C LYS A 182 11.02 -12.42 -9.55
N GLN A 183 9.94 -11.99 -8.90
CA GLN A 183 8.75 -12.82 -8.69
C GLN A 183 7.45 -12.24 -9.26
N GLY A 184 7.49 -11.06 -9.89
CA GLY A 184 6.33 -10.39 -10.45
C GLY A 184 5.62 -9.50 -9.44
N GLU A 185 4.32 -9.70 -9.25
CA GLU A 185 3.51 -8.88 -8.33
C GLU A 185 3.83 -9.18 -6.85
N VAL A 186 3.86 -8.13 -6.03
CA VAL A 186 4.09 -8.22 -4.58
C VAL A 186 2.81 -7.81 -3.85
N SER A 187 2.30 -8.69 -2.98
CA SER A 187 1.12 -8.42 -2.16
C SER A 187 1.40 -7.44 -1.01
N PRO A 188 0.37 -6.78 -0.43
CA PRO A 188 0.53 -5.96 0.76
C PRO A 188 1.21 -6.70 1.92
N ASP A 189 0.82 -7.95 2.18
CA ASP A 189 1.43 -8.75 3.26
C ASP A 189 2.92 -9.02 3.02
N GLN A 190 3.31 -9.34 1.78
CA GLN A 190 4.71 -9.50 1.42
C GLN A 190 5.51 -8.19 1.57
N ILE A 191 4.89 -7.04 1.28
CA ILE A 191 5.50 -5.72 1.52
C ILE A 191 5.73 -5.52 3.02
N MET A 192 4.73 -5.82 3.85
CA MET A 192 4.85 -5.70 5.31
C MET A 192 5.87 -6.67 5.90
N ASP A 193 5.95 -7.91 5.42
CA ASP A 193 6.94 -8.88 5.86
C ASP A 193 8.36 -8.41 5.54
N ASN A 194 8.58 -7.90 4.32
CA ASN A 194 9.86 -7.28 3.95
C ASN A 194 10.17 -6.02 4.78
N PHE A 195 9.15 -5.21 5.10
CA PHE A 195 9.33 -4.06 5.96
C PHE A 195 9.76 -4.48 7.38
N ARG A 196 9.14 -5.52 7.93
CA ARG A 196 9.55 -6.09 9.22
C ARG A 196 10.98 -6.60 9.18
N GLU A 197 11.31 -7.41 8.19
CA GLU A 197 12.65 -7.96 8.01
C GLU A 197 13.70 -6.85 7.88
N GLN A 198 13.44 -5.83 7.06
CA GLN A 198 14.41 -4.78 6.79
C GLN A 198 14.55 -3.75 7.92
N TYR A 199 13.49 -3.46 8.68
CA TYR A 199 13.48 -2.34 9.61
C TYR A 199 13.07 -2.70 11.04
N LEU A 200 12.14 -3.61 11.29
CA LEU A 200 11.60 -3.88 12.61
C LEU A 200 12.29 -5.04 13.35
N ASP A 201 12.66 -6.09 12.61
CA ASP A 201 13.25 -7.30 13.17
C ASP A 201 14.79 -7.30 13.13
N GLN A 202 15.40 -6.14 12.96
CA GLN A 202 16.84 -5.93 13.02
C GLN A 202 17.33 -6.02 14.47
N LYS A 203 17.59 -7.22 14.94
CA LYS A 203 17.94 -7.51 16.36
C LYS A 203 19.40 -7.95 16.56
N GLU A 204 20.17 -8.03 15.50
CA GLU A 204 21.58 -8.44 15.53
C GLU A 204 22.46 -7.38 14.85
N PRO A 205 23.67 -7.15 15.36
CA PRO A 205 24.27 -7.80 16.53
C PRO A 205 23.80 -7.23 17.87
N ILE A 206 23.17 -6.05 17.89
CA ILE A 206 22.69 -5.41 19.13
C ILE A 206 21.15 -5.43 19.21
N HIS A 207 20.64 -5.85 20.36
CA HIS A 207 19.19 -5.90 20.57
C HIS A 207 18.75 -5.15 21.81
N PHE A 208 17.94 -4.12 21.61
CA PHE A 208 17.32 -3.36 22.70
C PHE A 208 16.41 -4.25 23.56
N ARG A 209 16.55 -4.15 24.89
CA ARG A 209 15.76 -4.90 25.87
C ARG A 209 14.88 -3.98 26.73
N ARG A 210 15.47 -3.01 27.38
CA ARG A 210 14.76 -2.15 28.35
C ARG A 210 15.33 -0.74 28.36
N LEU A 211 14.43 0.24 28.57
CA LEU A 211 14.76 1.63 28.80
C LEU A 211 14.16 2.09 30.14
N ARG A 212 14.96 2.78 30.95
CA ARG A 212 14.51 3.63 32.03
C ARG A 212 14.96 5.06 31.73
N VAL A 213 14.07 6.02 32.01
CA VAL A 213 14.32 7.44 31.82
C VAL A 213 14.11 8.11 33.19
N ASP A 214 15.07 8.86 33.63
CA ASP A 214 15.05 9.64 34.86
C ASP A 214 15.19 11.12 34.47
N ASP A 215 14.30 11.97 34.97
CA ASP A 215 14.32 13.43 34.80
C ASP A 215 15.21 14.03 35.87
N LEU A 216 16.21 14.78 35.47
CA LEU A 216 17.19 15.44 36.35
C LEU A 216 16.95 16.95 36.41
N SER A 217 15.92 17.49 35.82
CA SER A 217 15.69 18.94 35.71
C SER A 217 15.62 19.68 37.04
N GLU A 218 15.19 19.03 38.10
CA GLU A 218 15.15 19.59 39.46
C GLU A 218 16.50 19.51 40.19
N GLU A 219 17.39 18.58 39.79
CA GLU A 219 18.64 18.28 40.48
C GLU A 219 19.84 19.01 39.89
N THR A 220 19.77 19.42 38.62
CA THR A 220 20.91 20.00 37.93
C THR A 220 20.54 21.31 37.18
N LYS A 221 21.44 22.32 37.28
CA LYS A 221 21.42 23.50 36.38
C LYS A 221 22.16 23.20 35.08
N SER A 222 22.31 21.94 34.73
CA SER A 222 23.02 21.48 33.54
C SER A 222 22.16 21.62 32.30
N GLN A 223 22.79 21.73 31.15
CA GLN A 223 22.12 21.66 29.81
C GLN A 223 21.55 20.25 29.56
N PHE A 224 21.97 19.25 30.32
CA PHE A 224 21.52 17.86 30.22
C PHE A 224 20.65 17.52 31.44
N ASP A 225 19.36 17.43 31.22
CA ASP A 225 18.32 17.23 32.23
C ASP A 225 17.70 15.82 32.20
N THR A 226 18.10 14.98 31.25
CA THR A 226 17.58 13.62 31.13
C THR A 226 18.67 12.57 31.20
N LYS A 227 18.50 11.62 32.13
CA LYS A 227 19.34 10.42 32.26
C LYS A 227 18.60 9.21 31.73
N VAL A 228 19.26 8.39 30.92
CA VAL A 228 18.73 7.08 30.48
C VAL A 228 19.59 5.95 31.00
N THR A 229 18.93 4.85 31.37
CA THR A 229 19.55 3.54 31.57
C THR A 229 19.01 2.59 30.52
N VAL A 230 19.87 2.05 29.67
CA VAL A 230 19.50 1.13 28.58
C VAL A 230 20.09 -0.24 28.85
N LEU A 231 19.24 -1.28 28.83
CA LEU A 231 19.66 -2.67 28.77
C LEU A 231 19.52 -3.16 27.32
N TYR A 232 20.53 -3.83 26.83
CA TYR A 232 20.57 -4.41 25.49
C TYR A 232 21.40 -5.70 25.48
N THR A 233 21.31 -6.47 24.41
CA THR A 233 22.23 -7.59 24.16
C THR A 233 23.13 -7.24 22.98
N ASP A 234 24.42 -7.62 23.08
CA ASP A 234 25.41 -7.52 22.01
C ASP A 234 25.93 -8.92 21.74
N ALA A 235 25.66 -9.45 20.55
CA ALA A 235 25.93 -10.83 20.18
C ALA A 235 25.45 -11.85 21.23
N GLY A 236 24.26 -11.62 21.80
CA GLY A 236 23.64 -12.48 22.82
C GLY A 236 24.09 -12.22 24.25
N VAL A 237 25.10 -11.37 24.48
CA VAL A 237 25.59 -11.00 25.84
C VAL A 237 24.82 -9.78 26.34
N GLU A 238 24.25 -9.88 27.53
CA GLU A 238 23.55 -8.77 28.17
C GLU A 238 24.53 -7.66 28.59
N LYS A 239 24.21 -6.42 28.21
CA LYS A 239 24.95 -5.21 28.49
C LYS A 239 24.03 -4.11 29.00
N ARG A 240 24.62 -3.15 29.70
CA ARG A 240 23.92 -1.98 30.23
C ARG A 240 24.82 -0.75 30.12
N PHE A 241 24.21 0.36 29.72
CA PHE A 241 24.85 1.68 29.85
C PHE A 241 23.93 2.71 30.50
N GLU A 242 24.53 3.77 31.02
CA GLU A 242 23.85 4.97 31.51
C GLU A 242 24.43 6.17 30.78
N ALA A 243 23.57 7.07 30.34
CA ALA A 243 23.99 8.29 29.63
C ALA A 243 23.07 9.45 29.96
N VAL A 244 23.56 10.67 29.78
CA VAL A 244 22.80 11.91 29.95
C VAL A 244 22.74 12.71 28.67
N GLY A 245 21.63 13.43 28.47
CA GLY A 245 21.41 14.24 27.30
C GLY A 245 20.32 15.30 27.50
N ASN A 246 20.04 16.11 26.47
CA ASN A 246 19.00 17.12 26.52
C ASN A 246 17.58 16.52 26.26
N GLY A 247 17.49 15.21 26.27
CA GLY A 247 16.28 14.41 26.15
C GLY A 247 16.63 12.94 25.96
N PRO A 248 15.64 12.02 26.06
CA PRO A 248 15.91 10.59 26.10
C PRO A 248 16.51 10.03 24.80
N ILE A 249 16.21 10.62 23.66
CA ILE A 249 16.75 10.21 22.34
C ILE A 249 18.24 10.62 22.26
N ASP A 250 18.58 11.87 22.63
CA ASP A 250 19.97 12.32 22.64
C ASP A 250 20.81 11.55 23.65
N ALA A 251 20.27 11.32 24.86
CA ALA A 251 20.94 10.54 25.87
C ALA A 251 21.22 9.09 25.39
N ALA A 252 20.23 8.42 24.80
CA ALA A 252 20.42 7.07 24.28
C ALA A 252 21.43 7.02 23.12
N LYS A 253 21.40 8.02 22.22
CA LYS A 253 22.38 8.14 21.12
C LYS A 253 23.79 8.29 21.67
N ARG A 254 24.01 9.20 22.64
CA ARG A 254 25.32 9.43 23.30
C ARG A 254 25.85 8.15 23.93
N GLY A 255 25.01 7.46 24.71
CA GLY A 255 25.41 6.20 25.33
C GLY A 255 25.81 5.13 24.31
N LEU A 256 25.10 5.01 23.21
CA LEU A 256 25.47 4.09 22.12
C LEU A 256 26.75 4.51 21.37
N GLN A 257 27.01 5.81 21.24
CA GLN A 257 28.26 6.32 20.68
C GLN A 257 29.46 5.90 21.57
N GLU A 258 29.35 6.08 22.87
CA GLU A 258 30.40 5.71 23.83
C GLU A 258 30.59 4.18 23.94
N GLU A 259 29.49 3.41 24.08
CA GLU A 259 29.52 1.95 24.22
C GLU A 259 30.08 1.22 23.02
N LEU A 260 29.74 1.71 21.81
CA LEU A 260 30.05 1.06 20.55
C LEU A 260 31.19 1.75 19.79
N ASP A 261 31.76 2.82 20.35
CA ASP A 261 32.81 3.64 19.71
C ASP A 261 32.40 4.09 18.31
N LEU A 262 31.24 4.76 18.23
CA LEU A 262 30.63 5.20 16.97
C LEU A 262 30.55 6.72 16.89
N ASP A 263 30.77 7.29 15.70
CA ASP A 263 30.42 8.67 15.40
C ASP A 263 29.18 8.72 14.52
N ILE A 264 28.01 8.86 15.17
CA ILE A 264 26.70 8.87 14.52
C ILE A 264 25.96 10.18 14.76
N LYS A 265 25.19 10.63 13.74
CA LYS A 265 24.33 11.81 13.81
C LYS A 265 22.90 11.45 13.38
N ILE A 266 21.91 11.91 14.15
CA ILE A 266 20.50 11.88 13.73
C ILE A 266 20.28 13.06 12.78
N LEU A 267 19.93 12.77 11.55
CA LEU A 267 19.65 13.78 10.51
C LEU A 267 18.18 14.19 10.52
N ASP A 268 17.28 13.26 10.82
CA ASP A 268 15.85 13.48 10.86
C ASP A 268 15.17 12.50 11.81
N TYR A 269 14.02 12.91 12.35
CA TYR A 269 13.22 12.15 13.29
C TYR A 269 11.74 12.43 13.07
N GLU A 270 10.97 11.39 12.82
CA GLU A 270 9.51 11.46 12.71
C GLU A 270 8.87 10.37 13.57
N GLU A 271 7.67 10.65 14.06
CA GLU A 271 6.87 9.68 14.82
C GLU A 271 5.37 9.90 14.64
N HIS A 272 4.60 8.83 14.76
CA HIS A 272 3.15 8.91 14.76
C HIS A 272 2.51 7.68 15.42
N ALA A 273 1.23 7.80 15.78
CA ALA A 273 0.43 6.68 16.26
C ALA A 273 0.00 5.79 15.09
N LEU A 274 0.16 4.46 15.21
CA LEU A 274 -0.28 3.49 14.19
C LEU A 274 -1.79 3.33 14.14
N GLN A 275 -2.47 3.54 15.27
CA GLN A 275 -3.92 3.38 15.40
C GLN A 275 -4.50 4.49 16.27
N SER A 276 -5.81 4.68 16.23
CA SER A 276 -6.52 5.58 17.13
C SER A 276 -6.82 4.89 18.46
N GLY A 277 -6.76 5.63 19.57
CA GLY A 277 -7.14 5.16 20.91
C GLY A 277 -5.97 5.02 21.89
N SER A 278 -6.29 4.81 23.17
CA SER A 278 -5.32 4.78 24.27
C SER A 278 -4.34 3.58 24.25
N ASN A 279 -4.69 2.51 23.53
CA ASN A 279 -3.84 1.32 23.37
C ASN A 279 -3.01 1.35 22.07
N SER A 280 -2.98 2.51 21.38
CA SER A 280 -2.22 2.67 20.15
C SER A 280 -0.73 2.47 20.37
N GLN A 281 -0.08 1.81 19.42
CA GLN A 281 1.37 1.79 19.31
C GLN A 281 1.85 3.00 18.52
N ALA A 282 3.03 3.51 18.87
CA ALA A 282 3.74 4.53 18.12
C ALA A 282 4.79 3.88 17.21
N ALA A 283 4.88 4.36 15.98
CA ALA A 283 6.00 4.12 15.09
C ALA A 283 6.93 5.34 15.14
N ALA A 284 8.22 5.11 15.28
CA ALA A 284 9.27 6.11 15.23
C ALA A 284 10.27 5.77 14.13
N TYR A 285 10.69 6.79 13.39
CA TYR A 285 11.65 6.70 12.28
C TYR A 285 12.85 7.59 12.60
N ILE A 286 14.04 7.02 12.54
CA ILE A 286 15.29 7.74 12.74
C ILE A 286 16.12 7.66 11.47
N HIS A 287 16.45 8.82 10.89
CA HIS A 287 17.42 8.91 9.80
C HIS A 287 18.80 9.13 10.40
N LEU A 288 19.66 8.11 10.33
CA LEU A 288 20.96 8.07 10.96
C LEU A 288 22.08 8.21 9.94
N LEU A 289 23.09 9.02 10.25
CA LEU A 289 24.35 9.15 9.52
C LEU A 289 25.48 8.54 10.35
N ASP A 290 26.24 7.62 9.76
CA ASP A 290 27.58 7.24 10.22
C ASP A 290 28.58 8.25 9.63
N VAL A 291 29.18 9.07 10.50
CA VAL A 291 30.06 10.16 10.08
C VAL A 291 31.35 9.66 9.45
N GLU A 292 31.85 8.51 9.94
CA GLU A 292 33.09 7.91 9.45
C GLU A 292 32.96 7.42 7.98
N SER A 293 31.89 6.69 7.68
CA SER A 293 31.69 6.12 6.34
C SER A 293 30.86 7.04 5.41
N GLY A 294 30.19 8.05 5.93
CA GLY A 294 29.24 8.89 5.21
C GLY A 294 27.93 8.16 4.83
N ARG A 295 27.71 6.94 5.31
CA ARG A 295 26.48 6.18 5.04
C ARG A 295 25.31 6.72 5.82
N VAL A 296 24.15 6.74 5.18
CA VAL A 296 22.88 7.10 5.81
C VAL A 296 21.89 5.95 5.70
N THR A 297 21.02 5.79 6.69
CA THR A 297 19.92 4.81 6.66
C THR A 297 18.79 5.22 7.59
N TYR A 298 17.61 4.67 7.33
CA TYR A 298 16.50 4.74 8.28
C TYR A 298 16.49 3.52 9.19
N GLY A 299 16.21 3.74 10.48
CA GLY A 299 15.78 2.72 11.42
C GLY A 299 14.35 2.98 11.84
N VAL A 300 13.62 1.92 12.13
CA VAL A 300 12.23 2.00 12.58
C VAL A 300 12.05 1.24 13.88
N GLY A 301 11.27 1.82 14.80
CA GLY A 301 10.90 1.18 16.05
C GLY A 301 9.42 1.33 16.33
N VAL A 302 8.81 0.30 16.91
CA VAL A 302 7.40 0.29 17.30
C VAL A 302 7.26 -0.07 18.77
N SER A 303 6.48 0.71 19.50
CA SER A 303 6.18 0.46 20.92
C SER A 303 4.91 1.21 21.36
N SER A 304 4.28 0.75 22.43
CA SER A 304 3.23 1.52 23.14
C SER A 304 3.77 2.77 23.85
N ASN A 305 5.09 2.89 24.02
CA ASN A 305 5.76 4.07 24.54
C ASN A 305 6.64 4.69 23.46
N ILE A 306 6.39 5.96 23.16
CA ILE A 306 7.03 6.68 22.06
C ILE A 306 8.55 6.76 22.20
N THR A 307 9.06 7.05 23.40
CA THR A 307 10.49 7.09 23.67
C THR A 307 11.15 5.74 23.46
N ARG A 308 10.46 4.66 23.82
CA ARG A 308 10.93 3.30 23.58
C ARG A 308 10.93 2.96 22.08
N ALA A 309 9.93 3.43 21.32
CA ALA A 309 9.90 3.28 19.88
C ALA A 309 11.10 3.98 19.23
N SER A 310 11.40 5.20 19.66
CA SER A 310 12.54 6.00 19.15
C SER A 310 13.89 5.35 19.44
N VAL A 311 14.10 4.86 20.66
CA VAL A 311 15.36 4.15 20.99
C VAL A 311 15.49 2.86 20.17
N ARG A 312 14.41 2.09 19.98
CA ARG A 312 14.41 0.92 19.08
C ARG A 312 14.79 1.29 17.65
N ALA A 313 14.32 2.44 17.15
CA ALA A 313 14.67 2.92 15.82
C ALA A 313 16.17 3.22 15.68
N ILE A 314 16.84 3.74 16.73
CA ILE A 314 18.30 3.92 16.73
C ILE A 314 19.00 2.56 16.63
N PHE A 315 18.61 1.59 17.43
CA PHE A 315 19.17 0.23 17.39
C PHE A 315 18.98 -0.42 16.01
N SER A 316 17.79 -0.29 15.43
CA SER A 316 17.51 -0.77 14.08
C SER A 316 18.44 -0.12 13.04
N ALA A 317 18.63 1.20 13.07
CA ALA A 317 19.52 1.90 12.14
C ALA A 317 20.98 1.44 12.28
N ILE A 318 21.49 1.29 13.50
CA ILE A 318 22.86 0.83 13.77
C ILE A 318 23.06 -0.59 13.22
N ASN A 319 22.13 -1.50 13.46
CA ASN A 319 22.19 -2.88 12.95
C ASN A 319 22.18 -2.90 11.42
N ARG A 320 21.29 -2.15 10.79
CA ARG A 320 21.19 -2.04 9.33
C ARG A 320 22.45 -1.47 8.65
N MET A 321 23.19 -0.65 9.37
CA MET A 321 24.50 -0.15 8.91
C MET A 321 25.64 -1.17 9.13
N GLY A 322 25.41 -2.24 9.89
CA GLY A 322 26.45 -3.20 10.28
C GLY A 322 27.46 -2.61 11.25
N LEU A 323 27.12 -1.52 11.95
CA LEU A 323 28.05 -0.83 12.85
C LEU A 323 28.29 -1.59 14.16
N GLY A 324 27.33 -2.42 14.59
CA GLY A 324 27.50 -3.26 15.78
C GLY A 324 28.62 -4.30 15.69
N GLU A 325 29.09 -4.62 14.48
CA GLU A 325 30.17 -5.61 14.26
C GLU A 325 31.59 -5.02 14.25
N LYS A 326 31.73 -3.68 14.18
CA LYS A 326 33.06 -3.02 14.02
C LYS A 326 34.05 -3.26 15.19
N LYS A 327 33.59 -3.70 16.36
CA LYS A 327 34.43 -3.95 17.55
C LYS A 327 35.19 -5.29 17.59
N LYS A 328 35.09 -6.11 16.54
CA LYS A 328 35.76 -7.43 16.50
C LYS A 328 37.03 -7.50 15.62
N ARG A 329 37.60 -6.35 15.27
CA ARG A 329 38.89 -6.31 14.57
C ARG A 329 39.99 -5.62 15.34
#